data_49d08b5e6484b91c7bf4dff04014b6af
#
_entry.id   49d08b5e6484b91c7bf4dff04014b6af
#
_cell.length_a   1.000
_cell.length_b   1.000
_cell.length_c   1.000
_cell.angle_alpha   90.00
_cell.angle_beta   90.00
_cell.angle_gamma   90.00
#
_symmetry.space_group_name_H-M   'P 1'
#
loop_
_entity.id
_entity.type
_entity.pdbx_description
1 polymer ?
#
loop_
_entity_poly.entity_id
_entity_poly.type
_entity_poly.pdbx_seq_one_letter_code
_entity_poly.pdbx_strand_id
1 'polypeptide(L)'
;TNPCTGPVYATANYDAAAGTWAAMESGILDTNLNVGGTETLYLLVKVKPATEGSTITNTATLGKFDQIDSNPDNNKDSATFKVGGTLSGTIYNDADAWWTFNDGDKPFEGVTVRLLDADGNPVKDSSGADITTKTGADGKYTFTRLPLGSYKVEVVPGEAKVDGTDVNLADYKQTYGYGSSTSRSQVGKGKLVTPAPIELTAAAPNVTKIDFAFVKPVSLGNFVWFDANKDGIQDADEVGVAGVTVTLDGQLDMDVVVDADGNLVKPLTTDANGKYVFTNLLPSDYGVTFTFPFGYYETVRTAGDDRSVDSDG
;
A
#
# COMPACT_ATOMS: atom_id res chain seq x y z
N THR A 1 7.97 -31.49 51.06
CA THR A 1 6.82 -31.25 50.17
C THR A 1 6.85 -29.78 49.81
N ASN A 2 7.42 -29.47 48.64
CA ASN A 2 7.46 -28.12 48.13
C ASN A 2 6.34 -28.05 47.05
N PRO A 3 5.26 -27.28 47.25
CA PRO A 3 4.27 -27.13 46.22
C PRO A 3 4.91 -26.33 45.08
N CYS A 4 4.92 -26.87 43.85
CA CYS A 4 5.25 -26.10 42.65
C CYS A 4 4.25 -24.96 42.49
N THR A 5 4.68 -23.74 42.79
CA THR A 5 3.85 -22.53 42.79
C THR A 5 4.00 -21.71 41.50
N GLY A 6 4.24 -22.35 40.36
CA GLY A 6 4.37 -21.66 39.08
C GLY A 6 3.74 -22.47 37.95
N PRO A 7 3.37 -21.81 36.84
CA PRO A 7 2.82 -22.52 35.68
C PRO A 7 3.86 -23.51 35.11
N VAL A 8 3.45 -24.73 34.88
CA VAL A 8 4.28 -25.77 34.26
C VAL A 8 4.18 -25.59 32.74
N TYR A 9 5.33 -25.38 32.13
CA TYR A 9 5.42 -25.29 30.65
C TYR A 9 5.98 -26.59 30.08
N ALA A 10 5.24 -27.23 29.19
CA ALA A 10 5.75 -28.36 28.41
C ALA A 10 5.96 -27.95 26.96
N THR A 11 7.07 -28.38 26.36
CA THR A 11 7.26 -28.29 24.92
C THR A 11 6.68 -29.53 24.26
N ALA A 12 5.83 -29.34 23.27
CA ALA A 12 5.25 -30.42 22.47
C ALA A 12 5.45 -30.14 20.99
N ASN A 13 5.69 -31.18 20.20
CA ASN A 13 5.72 -31.13 18.74
C ASN A 13 4.36 -31.55 18.18
N TYR A 14 3.79 -30.73 17.31
CA TYR A 14 2.57 -31.06 16.57
C TYR A 14 2.91 -31.79 15.27
N ASP A 15 2.38 -32.97 15.08
CA ASP A 15 2.41 -33.67 13.80
C ASP A 15 1.15 -33.30 13.01
N ALA A 16 1.32 -32.46 11.98
CA ALA A 16 0.22 -31.99 11.16
C ALA A 16 -0.37 -33.06 10.25
N ALA A 17 0.37 -34.15 9.94
CA ALA A 17 -0.11 -35.24 9.13
C ALA A 17 -0.96 -36.22 9.97
N ALA A 18 -0.61 -36.41 11.24
CA ALA A 18 -1.34 -37.25 12.16
C ALA A 18 -2.39 -36.49 13.00
N GLY A 19 -2.36 -35.14 13.01
CA GLY A 19 -3.23 -34.31 13.84
C GLY A 19 -2.97 -34.48 15.34
N THR A 20 -1.76 -34.91 15.73
CA THR A 20 -1.44 -35.28 17.11
C THR A 20 -0.27 -34.48 17.68
N TRP A 21 -0.29 -34.31 19.01
CA TRP A 21 0.79 -33.71 19.78
C TRP A 21 1.60 -34.84 20.42
N ALA A 22 2.93 -34.78 20.29
CA ALA A 22 3.81 -35.64 21.08
C ALA A 22 4.41 -34.81 22.20
N ALA A 23 4.12 -35.16 23.44
CA ALA A 23 4.79 -34.58 24.61
C ALA A 23 6.25 -35.04 24.64
N MET A 24 7.16 -34.12 24.88
CA MET A 24 8.61 -34.41 24.86
C MET A 24 9.13 -35.03 26.15
N GLU A 25 8.38 -35.00 27.25
CA GLU A 25 8.80 -35.69 28.50
C GLU A 25 7.61 -36.19 29.33
N SER A 26 7.77 -37.37 29.86
CA SER A 26 6.89 -37.94 30.89
C SER A 26 7.33 -37.46 32.26
N GLY A 27 6.44 -36.86 33.03
CA GLY A 27 6.70 -36.54 34.44
C GLY A 27 6.49 -35.09 34.87
N ILE A 28 5.78 -34.32 34.08
CA ILE A 28 5.55 -32.89 34.32
C ILE A 28 4.39 -32.61 35.30
N LEU A 29 3.45 -33.54 35.43
CA LEU A 29 2.31 -33.38 36.31
C LEU A 29 2.61 -34.05 37.65
N ASP A 30 2.36 -33.36 38.77
CA ASP A 30 2.41 -33.95 40.10
C ASP A 30 1.36 -35.04 40.19
N THR A 31 1.79 -36.23 40.57
CA THR A 31 0.96 -37.45 40.58
C THR A 31 -0.06 -37.49 41.73
N ASN A 32 -0.11 -36.44 42.57
CA ASN A 32 -0.96 -36.44 43.78
C ASN A 32 -1.94 -35.25 43.74
N LEU A 33 -2.92 -35.29 42.88
CA LEU A 33 -4.07 -34.39 42.98
C LEU A 33 -4.96 -34.78 44.16
N ASN A 34 -5.10 -33.87 45.14
CA ASN A 34 -6.06 -34.06 46.23
C ASN A 34 -7.51 -33.96 45.71
N VAL A 35 -8.44 -34.55 46.43
CA VAL A 35 -9.88 -34.47 46.13
C VAL A 35 -10.29 -32.98 46.02
N GLY A 36 -10.83 -32.61 44.84
CA GLY A 36 -11.23 -31.25 44.55
C GLY A 36 -10.07 -30.34 44.05
N GLY A 37 -8.84 -30.87 43.94
CA GLY A 37 -7.71 -30.13 43.33
C GLY A 37 -7.82 -30.08 41.81
N THR A 38 -7.27 -29.01 41.23
CA THR A 38 -7.14 -28.83 39.78
C THR A 38 -5.69 -28.56 39.44
N GLU A 39 -5.20 -29.17 38.34
CA GLU A 39 -3.89 -28.91 37.78
C GLU A 39 -4.07 -28.29 36.39
N THR A 40 -3.28 -27.27 36.06
CA THR A 40 -3.37 -26.61 34.77
C THR A 40 -2.06 -26.75 34.01
N LEU A 41 -2.09 -27.41 32.87
CA LEU A 41 -0.95 -27.50 31.96
C LEU A 41 -1.04 -26.42 30.89
N TYR A 42 -0.02 -25.59 30.80
CA TYR A 42 0.13 -24.59 29.74
C TYR A 42 1.04 -25.13 28.63
N LEU A 43 0.50 -25.20 27.41
CA LEU A 43 1.27 -25.58 26.22
C LEU A 43 1.56 -24.33 25.39
N LEU A 44 2.84 -23.98 25.26
CA LEU A 44 3.28 -22.96 24.30
C LEU A 44 3.63 -23.62 22.97
N VAL A 45 2.84 -23.36 21.94
CA VAL A 45 3.00 -23.97 20.62
C VAL A 45 3.24 -22.92 19.55
N LYS A 46 4.12 -23.23 18.60
CA LYS A 46 4.33 -22.44 17.40
C LYS A 46 3.62 -23.09 16.23
N VAL A 47 2.68 -22.36 15.62
CA VAL A 47 2.01 -22.80 14.40
C VAL A 47 3.03 -22.82 13.26
N LYS A 48 3.09 -23.91 12.50
CA LYS A 48 4.00 -24.03 11.34
C LYS A 48 3.54 -23.08 10.23
N PRO A 49 4.46 -22.52 9.43
CA PRO A 49 4.11 -21.83 8.19
C PRO A 49 3.29 -22.73 7.25
N ALA A 50 2.48 -22.10 6.40
CA ALA A 50 1.59 -22.77 5.45
C ALA A 50 0.43 -23.60 6.07
N THR A 51 0.02 -23.23 7.29
CA THR A 51 -1.21 -23.77 7.92
C THR A 51 -2.34 -22.73 7.97
N GLU A 52 -2.13 -21.56 7.38
CA GLU A 52 -3.11 -20.48 7.31
C GLU A 52 -4.41 -20.98 6.65
N GLY A 53 -5.53 -20.57 7.19
CA GLY A 53 -6.86 -21.03 6.76
C GLY A 53 -7.28 -22.41 7.30
N SER A 54 -6.36 -23.18 7.90
CA SER A 54 -6.69 -24.49 8.49
C SER A 54 -7.32 -24.35 9.88
N THR A 55 -8.01 -25.42 10.29
CA THR A 55 -8.48 -25.58 11.66
C THR A 55 -7.54 -26.54 12.38
N ILE A 56 -6.95 -26.11 13.48
CA ILE A 56 -6.13 -26.96 14.34
C ILE A 56 -6.99 -27.41 15.51
N THR A 57 -7.05 -28.71 15.73
CA THR A 57 -7.71 -29.30 16.89
C THR A 57 -6.65 -29.81 17.85
N ASN A 58 -6.67 -29.29 19.08
CA ASN A 58 -5.87 -29.82 20.18
C ASN A 58 -6.76 -30.76 21.04
N THR A 59 -6.32 -31.98 21.23
CA THR A 59 -7.03 -32.96 22.04
C THR A 59 -6.16 -33.35 23.23
N ALA A 60 -6.66 -33.13 24.44
CA ALA A 60 -6.07 -33.64 25.67
C ALA A 60 -6.74 -34.96 26.05
N THR A 61 -5.94 -35.91 26.44
CA THR A 61 -6.43 -37.21 26.91
C THR A 61 -5.69 -37.61 28.17
N LEU A 62 -6.42 -37.93 29.23
CA LEU A 62 -5.86 -38.54 30.43
C LEU A 62 -5.54 -40.01 30.14
N GLY A 63 -4.31 -40.39 30.45
CA GLY A 63 -3.83 -41.75 30.14
C GLY A 63 -4.08 -42.76 31.25
N LYS A 64 -3.05 -43.07 32.04
CA LYS A 64 -3.11 -44.01 33.14
C LYS A 64 -3.28 -43.34 34.46
N PHE A 65 -4.14 -43.87 35.32
CA PHE A 65 -4.27 -43.52 36.74
C PHE A 65 -4.31 -44.77 37.57
N ASP A 66 -3.87 -44.66 38.82
CA ASP A 66 -3.87 -45.74 39.80
C ASP A 66 -5.22 -45.85 40.52
N GLN A 67 -6.13 -44.92 40.29
CA GLN A 67 -7.47 -44.89 40.87
C GLN A 67 -8.54 -45.35 39.85
N ILE A 68 -9.62 -45.91 40.37
CA ILE A 68 -10.76 -46.30 39.55
C ILE A 68 -11.46 -44.99 39.07
N ASP A 69 -11.48 -44.81 37.78
CA ASP A 69 -12.25 -43.73 37.13
C ASP A 69 -13.68 -44.20 36.89
N SER A 70 -14.62 -43.54 37.55
CA SER A 70 -16.05 -43.87 37.44
C SER A 70 -16.72 -43.30 36.16
N ASN A 71 -16.02 -42.43 35.43
CA ASN A 71 -16.55 -41.84 34.21
C ASN A 71 -15.44 -41.64 33.16
N PRO A 72 -15.04 -42.70 32.44
CA PRO A 72 -13.95 -42.62 31.46
C PRO A 72 -14.24 -41.70 30.27
N ASP A 73 -15.50 -41.30 30.05
CA ASP A 73 -15.91 -40.44 28.94
C ASP A 73 -15.45 -38.98 29.12
N ASN A 74 -15.11 -38.58 30.34
CA ASN A 74 -14.58 -37.26 30.65
C ASN A 74 -13.05 -37.16 30.56
N ASN A 75 -12.37 -38.23 30.18
CA ASN A 75 -10.92 -38.34 30.10
C ASN A 75 -10.35 -37.69 28.83
N LYS A 76 -11.21 -37.16 27.99
CA LYS A 76 -10.81 -36.55 26.72
C LYS A 76 -11.57 -35.26 26.48
N ASP A 77 -10.84 -34.22 26.20
CA ASP A 77 -11.42 -32.95 25.75
C ASP A 77 -10.64 -32.36 24.59
N SER A 78 -11.30 -31.58 23.77
CA SER A 78 -10.70 -30.99 22.57
C SER A 78 -11.07 -29.52 22.42
N ALA A 79 -10.08 -28.74 22.10
CA ALA A 79 -10.26 -27.37 21.71
C ALA A 79 -9.80 -27.16 20.26
N THR A 80 -10.54 -26.36 19.51
CA THR A 80 -10.20 -26.01 18.12
C THR A 80 -9.92 -24.53 17.99
N PHE A 81 -8.96 -24.18 17.15
CA PHE A 81 -8.75 -22.80 16.71
C PHE A 81 -8.48 -22.75 15.21
N LYS A 82 -8.90 -21.67 14.59
CA LYS A 82 -8.63 -21.41 13.16
C LYS A 82 -7.35 -20.60 13.02
N VAL A 83 -6.47 -21.03 12.12
CA VAL A 83 -5.29 -20.26 11.75
C VAL A 83 -5.72 -19.15 10.82
N GLY A 84 -5.47 -17.91 11.22
CA GLY A 84 -5.83 -16.74 10.42
C GLY A 84 -5.01 -16.64 9.13
N GLY A 85 -5.56 -15.91 8.16
CA GLY A 85 -4.89 -15.59 6.91
C GLY A 85 -4.10 -14.29 6.96
N THR A 86 -3.55 -13.90 5.80
CA THR A 86 -2.78 -12.68 5.62
C THR A 86 -3.24 -11.88 4.41
N LEU A 87 -3.16 -10.55 4.53
CA LEU A 87 -3.25 -9.62 3.39
C LEU A 87 -1.95 -8.82 3.34
N SER A 88 -1.35 -8.69 2.16
CA SER A 88 -0.11 -7.93 2.02
C SER A 88 0.02 -7.28 0.65
N GLY A 89 0.80 -6.23 0.59
CA GLY A 89 1.09 -5.47 -0.62
C GLY A 89 2.23 -4.49 -0.44
N THR A 90 2.45 -3.68 -1.46
CA THR A 90 3.50 -2.66 -1.52
C THR A 90 2.88 -1.32 -1.84
N ILE A 91 3.40 -0.26 -1.23
CA ILE A 91 3.05 1.13 -1.56
C ILE A 91 4.32 1.80 -2.08
N TYR A 92 4.23 2.40 -3.28
CA TYR A 92 5.39 2.97 -3.95
C TYR A 92 5.07 4.27 -4.68
N ASN A 93 6.10 5.09 -4.86
CA ASN A 93 6.10 6.24 -5.75
C ASN A 93 6.32 5.74 -7.18
N ASP A 94 5.32 5.87 -8.01
CA ASP A 94 5.28 5.53 -9.43
C ASP A 94 5.81 6.74 -10.21
N ALA A 95 7.14 6.85 -10.28
CA ALA A 95 7.82 8.06 -10.73
C ALA A 95 7.56 8.39 -12.22
N ASP A 96 7.28 7.37 -13.02
CA ASP A 96 7.02 7.48 -14.47
C ASP A 96 5.54 7.32 -14.84
N ALA A 97 4.67 7.12 -13.84
CA ALA A 97 3.23 6.91 -14.00
C ALA A 97 2.87 5.71 -14.91
N TRP A 98 3.68 4.64 -14.91
CA TRP A 98 3.44 3.41 -15.69
C TRP A 98 2.67 2.32 -14.95
N TRP A 99 2.29 2.53 -13.67
CA TRP A 99 1.44 1.65 -12.83
C TRP A 99 2.02 0.27 -12.51
N THR A 100 3.26 0.02 -12.85
CA THR A 100 3.97 -1.21 -12.51
C THR A 100 5.24 -0.85 -11.78
N PHE A 101 5.49 -1.46 -10.62
CA PHE A 101 6.72 -1.24 -9.89
C PHE A 101 7.93 -1.62 -10.76
N ASN A 102 8.78 -0.65 -11.05
CA ASN A 102 9.96 -0.78 -11.91
C ASN A 102 11.20 -0.10 -11.29
N ASP A 103 12.34 -0.11 -11.99
CA ASP A 103 13.62 0.37 -11.45
C ASP A 103 13.64 1.89 -11.12
N GLY A 104 12.74 2.68 -11.70
CA GLY A 104 12.61 4.12 -11.41
C GLY A 104 11.79 4.41 -10.15
N ASP A 105 10.98 3.44 -9.72
CA ASP A 105 10.07 3.61 -8.61
C ASP A 105 10.74 3.46 -7.26
N LYS A 106 10.19 4.13 -6.27
CA LYS A 106 10.73 4.11 -4.91
C LYS A 106 9.65 3.71 -3.92
N PRO A 107 9.96 2.82 -2.97
CA PRO A 107 9.02 2.44 -1.94
C PRO A 107 8.70 3.62 -1.01
N PHE A 108 7.45 3.69 -0.52
CA PHE A 108 7.08 4.56 0.58
C PHE A 108 7.23 3.83 1.91
N GLU A 109 8.06 4.34 2.80
CA GLU A 109 8.21 3.90 4.18
C GLU A 109 7.29 4.68 5.11
N GLY A 110 6.73 4.00 6.11
CA GLY A 110 5.96 4.61 7.20
C GLY A 110 4.50 4.95 6.86
N VAL A 111 4.03 4.65 5.64
CA VAL A 111 2.62 4.87 5.25
C VAL A 111 1.70 4.03 6.12
N THR A 112 0.70 4.65 6.71
CA THR A 112 -0.33 3.94 7.49
C THR A 112 -1.33 3.28 6.56
N VAL A 113 -1.56 1.99 6.79
CA VAL A 113 -2.56 1.18 6.08
C VAL A 113 -3.57 0.68 7.09
N ARG A 114 -4.86 0.79 6.78
CA ARG A 114 -5.98 0.40 7.64
C ARG A 114 -6.76 -0.75 7.03
N LEU A 115 -7.17 -1.69 7.89
CA LEU A 115 -8.04 -2.79 7.51
C LEU A 115 -9.51 -2.37 7.66
N LEU A 116 -10.29 -2.61 6.62
CA LEU A 116 -11.74 -2.38 6.61
C LEU A 116 -12.48 -3.71 6.41
N ASP A 117 -13.72 -3.79 6.88
CA ASP A 117 -14.64 -4.88 6.52
C ASP A 117 -15.17 -4.73 5.07
N ALA A 118 -16.00 -5.65 4.63
CA ALA A 118 -16.57 -5.64 3.28
C ALA A 118 -17.42 -4.39 2.99
N ASP A 119 -18.03 -3.82 4.02
CA ASP A 119 -18.87 -2.62 3.90
C ASP A 119 -18.07 -1.32 3.91
N GLY A 120 -16.76 -1.42 4.27
CA GLY A 120 -15.84 -0.27 4.32
C GLY A 120 -15.73 0.38 5.70
N ASN A 121 -16.18 -0.29 6.76
CA ASN A 121 -15.98 0.18 8.12
C ASN A 121 -14.64 -0.33 8.67
N PRO A 122 -13.93 0.46 9.51
CA PRO A 122 -12.70 0.02 10.14
C PRO A 122 -12.89 -1.23 11.00
N VAL A 123 -12.08 -2.26 10.74
CA VAL A 123 -12.01 -3.45 11.60
C VAL A 123 -11.31 -3.08 12.91
N LYS A 124 -11.91 -3.46 14.03
CA LYS A 124 -11.40 -3.15 15.36
C LYS A 124 -10.71 -4.35 15.99
N ASP A 125 -9.67 -4.08 16.77
CA ASP A 125 -9.05 -5.07 17.65
C ASP A 125 -9.87 -5.26 18.95
N SER A 126 -9.39 -6.12 19.85
CA SER A 126 -10.05 -6.40 21.14
C SER A 126 -10.10 -5.19 22.09
N SER A 127 -9.31 -4.13 21.85
CA SER A 127 -9.34 -2.87 22.61
C SER A 127 -10.30 -1.85 22.02
N GLY A 128 -10.85 -2.11 20.83
CA GLY A 128 -11.70 -1.20 20.07
C GLY A 128 -10.91 -0.24 19.16
N ALA A 129 -9.60 -0.39 19.03
CA ALA A 129 -8.77 0.40 18.13
C ALA A 129 -8.84 -0.13 16.70
N ASP A 130 -8.64 0.75 15.70
CA ASP A 130 -8.55 0.34 14.30
C ASP A 130 -7.36 -0.58 14.09
N ILE A 131 -7.56 -1.67 13.35
CA ILE A 131 -6.45 -2.52 12.92
C ILE A 131 -5.70 -1.80 11.80
N THR A 132 -4.48 -1.37 12.11
CA THR A 132 -3.59 -0.68 11.17
C THR A 132 -2.22 -1.33 11.16
N THR A 133 -1.49 -1.11 10.07
CA THR A 133 -0.07 -1.42 9.93
C THR A 133 0.64 -0.27 9.24
N LYS A 134 1.97 -0.30 9.20
CA LYS A 134 2.78 0.68 8.45
C LYS A 134 3.66 -0.03 7.45
N THR A 135 3.95 0.63 6.34
CA THR A 135 4.93 0.13 5.38
C THR A 135 6.34 0.19 5.96
N GLY A 136 7.13 -0.85 5.69
CA GLY A 136 8.57 -0.87 5.96
C GLY A 136 9.38 -0.04 4.96
N ALA A 137 10.71 -0.05 5.12
CA ALA A 137 11.62 0.63 4.20
C ALA A 137 11.57 0.08 2.76
N ASP A 138 11.07 -1.13 2.57
CA ASP A 138 10.81 -1.76 1.26
C ASP A 138 9.38 -1.48 0.72
N GLY A 139 8.65 -0.58 1.36
CA GLY A 139 7.27 -0.21 1.01
C GLY A 139 6.22 -1.27 1.31
N LYS A 140 6.63 -2.43 1.86
CA LYS A 140 5.70 -3.53 2.10
C LYS A 140 4.95 -3.38 3.41
N TYR A 141 3.70 -3.82 3.38
CA TYR A 141 2.85 -3.95 4.55
C TYR A 141 2.20 -5.32 4.61
N THR A 142 1.84 -5.76 5.81
CA THR A 142 1.17 -7.04 6.02
C THR A 142 0.20 -6.97 7.20
N PHE A 143 -1.01 -7.44 7.00
CA PHE A 143 -1.94 -7.82 8.04
C PHE A 143 -1.86 -9.33 8.24
N THR A 144 -1.72 -9.78 9.47
CA THR A 144 -1.59 -11.20 9.83
C THR A 144 -2.68 -11.66 10.78
N ARG A 145 -2.90 -12.96 10.87
CA ARG A 145 -3.86 -13.58 11.79
C ARG A 145 -5.30 -13.12 11.57
N LEU A 146 -5.64 -12.76 10.34
CA LEU A 146 -6.98 -12.35 10.01
C LEU A 146 -7.92 -13.54 9.97
N PRO A 147 -9.10 -13.49 10.60
CA PRO A 147 -10.17 -14.47 10.35
C PRO A 147 -10.44 -14.60 8.85
N LEU A 148 -10.86 -15.76 8.39
CA LEU A 148 -11.33 -15.89 7.01
C LEU A 148 -12.58 -15.04 6.83
N GLY A 149 -12.70 -14.37 5.70
CA GLY A 149 -13.76 -13.41 5.41
C GLY A 149 -13.38 -12.41 4.35
N SER A 150 -14.21 -11.39 4.19
CA SER A 150 -14.10 -10.37 3.17
C SER A 150 -13.60 -9.06 3.77
N TYR A 151 -12.55 -8.47 3.19
CA TYR A 151 -11.90 -7.26 3.69
C TYR A 151 -11.66 -6.27 2.59
N LYS A 152 -11.48 -5.01 2.98
CA LYS A 152 -10.88 -3.96 2.14
C LYS A 152 -9.64 -3.42 2.82
N VAL A 153 -8.76 -2.84 2.02
CA VAL A 153 -7.53 -2.19 2.49
C VAL A 153 -7.59 -0.73 2.11
N GLU A 154 -7.29 0.14 3.06
CA GLU A 154 -7.27 1.58 2.91
C GLU A 154 -5.87 2.13 3.19
N VAL A 155 -5.37 2.97 2.29
CA VAL A 155 -4.18 3.79 2.52
C VAL A 155 -4.63 5.09 3.20
N VAL A 156 -4.05 5.37 4.36
CA VAL A 156 -4.34 6.60 5.12
C VAL A 156 -3.26 7.63 4.79
N PRO A 157 -3.59 8.75 4.10
CA PRO A 157 -2.62 9.80 3.82
C PRO A 157 -2.00 10.38 5.09
N GLY A 158 -0.74 10.74 5.02
CA GLY A 158 0.01 11.31 6.14
C GLY A 158 1.50 11.30 5.87
N GLU A 159 2.27 11.49 6.93
CA GLU A 159 3.73 11.48 6.90
C GLU A 159 4.26 10.12 6.48
N ALA A 160 5.22 10.14 5.57
CA ALA A 160 5.90 8.99 5.01
C ALA A 160 7.34 9.37 4.60
N LYS A 161 8.11 8.40 4.13
CA LYS A 161 9.42 8.64 3.51
C LYS A 161 9.47 8.00 2.14
N VAL A 162 10.11 8.68 1.21
CA VAL A 162 10.49 8.14 -0.08
C VAL A 162 11.98 8.43 -0.30
N ASP A 163 12.76 7.40 -0.59
CA ASP A 163 14.22 7.49 -0.76
C ASP A 163 14.92 8.25 0.40
N GLY A 164 14.49 7.95 1.65
CA GLY A 164 15.00 8.58 2.87
C GLY A 164 14.53 10.02 3.14
N THR A 165 13.78 10.63 2.23
CA THR A 165 13.26 11.99 2.35
C THR A 165 11.85 11.99 2.97
N ASP A 166 11.63 12.81 3.98
CA ASP A 166 10.31 13.00 4.59
C ASP A 166 9.36 13.69 3.59
N VAL A 167 8.18 13.11 3.42
CA VAL A 167 7.13 13.60 2.51
C VAL A 167 5.77 13.46 3.17
N ASN A 168 4.77 14.19 2.63
CA ASN A 168 3.37 13.95 2.97
C ASN A 168 2.68 13.27 1.80
N LEU A 169 2.13 12.07 2.02
CA LEU A 169 1.44 11.33 0.96
C LEU A 169 0.21 12.08 0.41
N ALA A 170 -0.33 13.04 1.15
CA ALA A 170 -1.42 13.89 0.66
C ALA A 170 -1.02 14.79 -0.54
N ASP A 171 0.29 15.03 -0.74
CA ASP A 171 0.82 15.79 -1.89
C ASP A 171 0.92 14.93 -3.15
N TYR A 172 0.62 13.65 -3.06
CA TYR A 172 0.69 12.68 -4.13
C TYR A 172 -0.71 12.31 -4.62
N LYS A 173 -0.78 11.82 -5.84
CA LYS A 173 -2.01 11.31 -6.45
C LYS A 173 -1.88 9.82 -6.69
N GLN A 174 -2.92 9.07 -6.43
CA GLN A 174 -2.92 7.64 -6.69
C GLN A 174 -2.97 7.37 -8.19
N THR A 175 -2.01 6.62 -8.70
CA THR A 175 -1.96 6.16 -10.11
C THR A 175 -2.56 4.76 -10.25
N TYR A 176 -2.34 3.90 -9.26
CA TYR A 176 -2.80 2.51 -9.26
C TYR A 176 -3.25 2.08 -7.85
N GLY A 177 -4.20 1.15 -7.82
CA GLY A 177 -4.61 0.43 -6.60
C GLY A 177 -5.17 -0.93 -6.96
N TYR A 178 -5.00 -1.90 -6.07
CA TYR A 178 -5.49 -3.28 -6.23
C TYR A 178 -6.95 -3.32 -6.70
N GLY A 179 -7.22 -4.07 -7.77
CA GLY A 179 -8.55 -4.19 -8.37
C GLY A 179 -9.03 -2.97 -9.13
N SER A 180 -8.21 -1.92 -9.28
CA SER A 180 -8.52 -0.80 -10.14
C SER A 180 -8.20 -1.13 -11.61
N SER A 181 -8.83 -0.40 -12.53
CA SER A 181 -8.50 -0.48 -13.96
C SER A 181 -7.09 0.06 -14.19
N THR A 182 -6.30 -0.61 -15.03
CA THR A 182 -5.00 -0.15 -15.52
C THR A 182 -5.13 0.95 -16.59
N SER A 183 -6.31 1.51 -16.79
CA SER A 183 -6.52 2.59 -17.76
C SER A 183 -6.05 3.93 -17.19
N ARG A 184 -5.25 4.66 -17.96
CA ARG A 184 -4.79 6.03 -17.65
C ARG A 184 -5.92 7.02 -17.36
N SER A 185 -7.11 6.76 -17.89
CA SER A 185 -8.31 7.55 -17.58
C SER A 185 -8.78 7.44 -16.11
N GLN A 186 -8.17 6.57 -15.32
CA GLN A 186 -8.47 6.36 -13.90
C GLN A 186 -7.46 7.00 -12.94
N VAL A 187 -6.40 7.61 -13.46
CA VAL A 187 -5.45 8.38 -12.64
C VAL A 187 -6.19 9.45 -11.83
N GLY A 188 -5.82 9.63 -10.59
CA GLY A 188 -6.44 10.59 -9.68
C GLY A 188 -7.88 10.27 -9.25
N LYS A 189 -8.53 9.31 -9.91
CA LYS A 189 -9.89 8.85 -9.56
C LYS A 189 -9.89 7.66 -8.60
N GLY A 190 -8.71 7.13 -8.29
CA GLY A 190 -8.54 6.04 -7.35
C GLY A 190 -9.01 6.44 -5.96
N LYS A 191 -9.83 5.60 -5.36
CA LYS A 191 -10.09 5.70 -3.93
C LYS A 191 -8.89 5.08 -3.22
N LEU A 192 -8.45 5.69 -2.13
CA LEU A 192 -7.39 5.16 -1.26
C LEU A 192 -7.79 3.81 -0.60
N VAL A 193 -8.85 3.19 -1.08
CA VAL A 193 -9.46 1.95 -0.61
C VAL A 193 -9.61 1.01 -1.80
N THR A 194 -9.37 -0.28 -1.59
CA THR A 194 -9.63 -1.31 -2.61
C THR A 194 -11.10 -1.26 -3.05
N PRO A 195 -11.38 -1.26 -4.36
CA PRO A 195 -12.74 -1.03 -4.89
C PRO A 195 -13.71 -2.15 -4.54
N ALA A 196 -13.22 -3.39 -4.49
CA ALA A 196 -13.98 -4.57 -4.13
C ALA A 196 -13.39 -5.22 -2.87
N PRO A 197 -14.18 -5.99 -2.11
CA PRO A 197 -13.67 -6.80 -1.03
C PRO A 197 -12.69 -7.86 -1.54
N ILE A 198 -11.71 -8.16 -0.70
CA ILE A 198 -10.69 -9.20 -0.90
C ILE A 198 -11.10 -10.39 -0.04
N GLU A 199 -11.27 -11.54 -0.67
CA GLU A 199 -11.73 -12.74 0.00
C GLU A 199 -10.57 -13.57 0.56
N LEU A 200 -10.53 -13.76 1.89
CA LEU A 200 -9.70 -14.74 2.55
C LEU A 200 -10.51 -16.03 2.75
N THR A 201 -10.13 -17.09 2.06
CA THR A 201 -10.79 -18.38 2.13
C THR A 201 -9.82 -19.47 2.61
N ALA A 202 -10.33 -20.64 2.98
CA ALA A 202 -9.48 -21.77 3.33
C ALA A 202 -8.60 -22.24 2.15
N ALA A 203 -9.05 -22.04 0.92
CA ALA A 203 -8.29 -22.37 -0.29
C ALA A 203 -7.27 -21.27 -0.66
N ALA A 204 -7.55 -20.02 -0.28
CA ALA A 204 -6.69 -18.87 -0.51
C ALA A 204 -6.61 -18.00 0.77
N PRO A 205 -5.92 -18.49 1.81
CA PRO A 205 -5.85 -17.79 3.09
C PRO A 205 -4.88 -16.60 3.07
N ASN A 206 -4.01 -16.54 2.08
CA ASN A 206 -3.01 -15.49 1.92
C ASN A 206 -3.21 -14.81 0.58
N VAL A 207 -3.51 -13.51 0.61
CA VAL A 207 -3.61 -12.68 -0.57
C VAL A 207 -2.49 -11.64 -0.55
N THR A 208 -1.74 -11.61 -1.63
CA THR A 208 -0.57 -10.73 -1.82
C THR A 208 -0.80 -9.78 -2.98
N LYS A 209 0.11 -8.82 -3.19
CA LYS A 209 0.06 -7.85 -4.29
C LYS A 209 -1.17 -6.94 -4.22
N ILE A 210 -1.57 -6.59 -2.99
CA ILE A 210 -2.57 -5.55 -2.78
C ILE A 210 -1.80 -4.22 -2.81
N ASP A 211 -1.36 -3.85 -4.00
CA ASP A 211 -0.41 -2.76 -4.20
C ASP A 211 -1.14 -1.44 -4.48
N PHE A 212 -0.49 -0.33 -4.08
CA PHE A 212 -0.94 1.02 -4.38
C PHE A 212 0.25 1.83 -4.88
N ALA A 213 0.04 2.55 -5.98
CA ALA A 213 1.02 3.43 -6.56
C ALA A 213 0.55 4.88 -6.49
N PHE A 214 1.50 5.76 -6.25
CA PHE A 214 1.25 7.20 -6.14
C PHE A 214 2.31 7.96 -6.92
N VAL A 215 1.92 9.08 -7.49
CA VAL A 215 2.81 9.99 -8.23
C VAL A 215 2.76 11.38 -7.60
N LYS A 216 3.89 12.06 -7.58
CA LYS A 216 3.92 13.49 -7.25
C LYS A 216 3.63 14.29 -8.52
N PRO A 217 2.55 15.09 -8.57
CA PRO A 217 2.27 15.91 -9.73
C PRO A 217 3.39 16.94 -10.00
N VAL A 218 3.58 17.25 -11.26
CA VAL A 218 4.55 18.23 -11.73
C VAL A 218 3.87 19.41 -12.39
N SER A 219 4.65 20.43 -12.71
CA SER A 219 4.18 21.60 -13.44
C SER A 219 5.11 21.87 -14.63
N LEU A 220 4.54 22.32 -15.74
CA LEU A 220 5.25 22.75 -16.92
C LEU A 220 4.79 24.16 -17.26
N GLY A 221 5.70 25.08 -17.44
CA GLY A 221 5.37 26.42 -17.79
C GLY A 221 6.61 27.24 -18.07
N ASN A 222 6.42 28.34 -18.75
CA ASN A 222 7.48 29.27 -19.11
C ASN A 222 6.87 30.62 -19.51
N PHE A 223 7.52 31.29 -20.36
CA PHE A 223 7.33 32.67 -20.74
C PHE A 223 7.39 32.80 -22.27
N VAL A 224 6.48 33.56 -22.87
CA VAL A 224 6.51 33.95 -24.29
C VAL A 224 6.80 35.43 -24.34
N TRP A 225 7.85 35.82 -25.04
CA TRP A 225 8.31 37.22 -25.11
C TRP A 225 8.37 37.72 -26.54
N PHE A 226 8.45 39.03 -26.69
CA PHE A 226 8.67 39.71 -27.95
C PHE A 226 10.18 39.97 -28.12
N ASP A 227 10.81 39.16 -28.96
CA ASP A 227 12.22 39.26 -29.34
C ASP A 227 12.39 40.53 -30.26
N ALA A 228 12.80 41.62 -29.66
CA ALA A 228 12.89 42.90 -30.34
C ALA A 228 14.13 43.04 -31.24
N ASN A 229 15.22 42.39 -30.83
CA ASN A 229 16.50 42.43 -31.55
C ASN A 229 16.65 41.24 -32.52
N LYS A 230 15.79 40.21 -32.43
CA LYS A 230 15.72 39.00 -33.29
C LYS A 230 16.93 38.08 -33.11
N ASP A 231 17.49 38.00 -31.93
CA ASP A 231 18.61 37.12 -31.64
C ASP A 231 18.20 35.78 -31.02
N GLY A 232 16.94 35.62 -30.64
CA GLY A 232 16.38 34.42 -30.08
C GLY A 232 16.72 34.22 -28.60
N ILE A 233 17.28 35.24 -27.95
CA ILE A 233 17.64 35.23 -26.52
C ILE A 233 16.73 36.19 -25.78
N GLN A 234 16.20 35.77 -24.64
CA GLN A 234 15.37 36.63 -23.79
C GLN A 234 16.21 37.69 -23.06
N ASP A 235 16.10 38.94 -23.46
CA ASP A 235 16.75 40.06 -22.82
C ASP A 235 15.91 40.68 -21.69
N ALA A 236 16.58 41.34 -20.75
CA ALA A 236 15.93 41.90 -19.56
C ALA A 236 14.92 43.04 -19.85
N ASP A 237 15.01 43.66 -21.00
CA ASP A 237 14.13 44.73 -21.47
C ASP A 237 13.04 44.25 -22.44
N GLU A 238 13.04 42.98 -22.77
CA GLU A 238 12.02 42.39 -23.63
C GLU A 238 10.73 42.09 -22.87
N VAL A 239 9.62 42.35 -23.50
CA VAL A 239 8.30 42.28 -22.87
C VAL A 239 7.58 40.98 -23.22
N GLY A 240 6.79 40.50 -22.29
CA GLY A 240 5.96 39.32 -22.52
C GLY A 240 4.85 39.54 -23.54
N VAL A 241 4.51 38.50 -24.29
CA VAL A 241 3.40 38.49 -25.25
C VAL A 241 2.18 37.85 -24.64
N ALA A 242 1.15 38.66 -24.42
CA ALA A 242 -0.15 38.19 -23.95
C ALA A 242 -0.98 37.57 -25.09
N GLY A 243 -1.90 36.66 -24.77
CA GLY A 243 -2.88 36.15 -25.72
C GLY A 243 -2.38 35.03 -26.64
N VAL A 244 -1.19 34.49 -26.40
CA VAL A 244 -0.68 33.31 -27.09
C VAL A 244 -1.39 32.09 -26.54
N THR A 245 -2.02 31.29 -27.41
CA THR A 245 -2.61 30.02 -26.99
C THR A 245 -1.54 28.95 -26.92
N VAL A 246 -1.43 28.25 -25.77
CA VAL A 246 -0.49 27.17 -25.51
C VAL A 246 -1.24 25.88 -25.28
N THR A 247 -0.88 24.84 -26.02
CA THR A 247 -1.50 23.52 -25.95
C THR A 247 -0.44 22.47 -25.63
N LEU A 248 -0.77 21.50 -24.77
CA LEU A 248 0.06 20.32 -24.49
C LEU A 248 -0.41 19.12 -25.33
N ASP A 249 0.54 18.36 -25.83
CA ASP A 249 0.34 17.08 -26.49
C ASP A 249 1.41 16.06 -26.09
N GLY A 250 1.30 14.82 -26.58
CA GLY A 250 2.34 13.78 -26.46
C GLY A 250 2.46 13.08 -25.12
N GLN A 251 1.49 13.22 -24.21
CA GLN A 251 1.55 12.52 -22.92
C GLN A 251 1.45 11.00 -23.10
N LEU A 252 2.52 10.26 -22.74
CA LEU A 252 2.52 8.79 -22.59
C LEU A 252 1.77 8.05 -23.74
N ASP A 253 2.01 8.42 -24.99
CA ASP A 253 1.36 7.86 -26.18
C ASP A 253 -0.19 7.98 -26.20
N MET A 254 -0.74 8.96 -25.50
CA MET A 254 -2.18 9.22 -25.50
C MET A 254 -2.54 10.32 -26.52
N ASP A 255 -3.72 10.18 -27.14
CA ASP A 255 -4.27 11.19 -28.04
C ASP A 255 -4.68 12.48 -27.32
N VAL A 256 -4.78 12.43 -25.99
CA VAL A 256 -5.20 13.56 -25.15
C VAL A 256 -4.37 13.62 -23.86
N VAL A 257 -4.05 14.82 -23.42
CA VAL A 257 -3.35 15.05 -22.14
C VAL A 257 -4.36 15.14 -21.01
N VAL A 258 -4.11 14.38 -19.93
CA VAL A 258 -4.88 14.44 -18.68
C VAL A 258 -3.99 14.88 -17.52
N ASP A 259 -4.59 15.60 -16.57
CA ASP A 259 -3.91 15.95 -15.32
C ASP A 259 -3.85 14.76 -14.33
N ALA A 260 -3.18 14.94 -13.21
CA ALA A 260 -3.05 13.92 -12.18
C ALA A 260 -4.36 13.59 -11.43
N ASP A 261 -5.44 14.32 -11.69
CA ASP A 261 -6.82 14.02 -11.25
C ASP A 261 -7.64 13.36 -12.36
N GLY A 262 -7.02 13.08 -13.52
CA GLY A 262 -7.66 12.47 -14.69
C GLY A 262 -8.60 13.38 -15.47
N ASN A 263 -8.47 14.69 -15.32
CA ASN A 263 -9.22 15.66 -16.11
C ASN A 263 -8.46 16.03 -17.38
N LEU A 264 -9.16 16.32 -18.46
CA LEU A 264 -8.54 16.81 -19.68
C LEU A 264 -7.84 18.14 -19.43
N VAL A 265 -6.56 18.23 -19.79
CA VAL A 265 -5.80 19.47 -19.78
C VAL A 265 -6.25 20.33 -20.97
N LYS A 266 -6.71 21.53 -20.68
CA LYS A 266 -7.17 22.48 -21.70
C LYS A 266 -6.03 23.40 -22.11
N PRO A 267 -6.06 23.91 -23.36
CA PRO A 267 -5.16 24.98 -23.75
C PRO A 267 -5.23 26.17 -22.79
N LEU A 268 -4.11 26.77 -22.52
CA LEU A 268 -3.97 28.01 -21.76
C LEU A 268 -3.74 29.18 -22.71
N THR A 269 -3.92 30.38 -22.19
CA THR A 269 -3.55 31.62 -22.87
C THR A 269 -2.55 32.35 -21.99
N THR A 270 -1.44 32.86 -22.57
CA THR A 270 -0.46 33.60 -21.83
C THR A 270 -1.09 34.86 -21.18
N ASP A 271 -0.68 35.17 -19.97
CA ASP A 271 -1.12 36.34 -19.22
C ASP A 271 -0.55 37.64 -19.78
N ALA A 272 -0.86 38.78 -19.13
CA ALA A 272 -0.39 40.11 -19.54
C ALA A 272 1.15 40.24 -19.54
N ASN A 273 1.86 39.34 -18.85
CA ASN A 273 3.32 39.31 -18.79
C ASN A 273 3.91 38.17 -19.65
N GLY A 274 3.13 37.53 -20.51
CA GLY A 274 3.59 36.45 -21.36
C GLY A 274 3.72 35.09 -20.68
N LYS A 275 3.31 34.95 -19.42
CA LYS A 275 3.50 33.72 -18.64
C LYS A 275 2.37 32.75 -18.85
N TYR A 276 2.73 31.46 -18.85
CA TYR A 276 1.79 30.33 -18.79
C TYR A 276 2.34 29.24 -17.85
N VAL A 277 1.47 28.49 -17.19
CA VAL A 277 1.85 27.34 -16.39
C VAL A 277 0.73 26.32 -16.37
N PHE A 278 1.04 25.11 -16.78
CA PHE A 278 0.22 23.92 -16.54
C PHE A 278 0.63 23.31 -15.22
N THR A 279 -0.32 23.03 -14.37
CA THR A 279 -0.09 22.45 -13.04
C THR A 279 -0.78 21.10 -12.91
N ASN A 280 -0.42 20.36 -11.87
CA ASN A 280 -1.05 19.07 -11.58
C ASN A 280 -0.90 18.05 -12.72
N LEU A 281 0.22 18.09 -13.46
CA LEU A 281 0.51 17.16 -14.56
C LEU A 281 1.09 15.87 -14.01
N LEU A 282 0.91 14.76 -14.76
CA LEU A 282 1.67 13.54 -14.52
C LEU A 282 3.12 13.74 -14.99
N PRO A 283 4.14 13.15 -14.34
CA PRO A 283 5.47 13.05 -14.93
C PRO A 283 5.39 12.36 -16.30
N SER A 284 5.84 13.04 -17.34
CA SER A 284 5.85 12.55 -18.73
C SER A 284 6.62 13.50 -19.61
N ASP A 285 6.91 13.09 -20.83
CA ASP A 285 7.34 13.96 -21.90
C ASP A 285 6.12 14.64 -22.52
N TYR A 286 6.21 15.94 -22.75
CA TYR A 286 5.14 16.74 -23.34
C TYR A 286 5.64 17.51 -24.54
N GLY A 287 4.86 17.50 -25.62
CA GLY A 287 4.96 18.50 -26.67
C GLY A 287 4.24 19.78 -26.23
N VAL A 288 4.78 20.93 -26.60
CA VAL A 288 4.16 22.23 -26.37
C VAL A 288 3.96 22.94 -27.70
N THR A 289 2.71 23.24 -28.04
CA THR A 289 2.36 23.93 -29.27
C THR A 289 1.86 25.35 -28.97
N PHE A 290 2.41 26.33 -29.66
CA PHE A 290 2.03 27.74 -29.56
C PHE A 290 1.23 28.18 -30.77
N THR A 291 0.10 28.87 -30.53
CA THR A 291 -0.67 29.55 -31.56
C THR A 291 -0.63 31.05 -31.27
N PHE A 292 0.08 31.77 -32.12
CA PHE A 292 0.32 33.21 -31.94
C PHE A 292 -0.87 34.05 -32.38
N PRO A 293 -1.08 35.22 -31.76
CA PRO A 293 -1.96 36.25 -32.28
C PRO A 293 -1.52 36.73 -33.67
N PHE A 294 -2.44 37.29 -34.44
CA PHE A 294 -2.15 37.78 -35.78
C PHE A 294 -1.02 38.84 -35.76
N GLY A 295 -0.01 38.66 -36.61
CA GLY A 295 1.13 39.55 -36.78
C GLY A 295 2.38 39.12 -35.99
N TYR A 296 2.30 38.06 -35.15
CA TYR A 296 3.46 37.48 -34.49
C TYR A 296 3.94 36.23 -35.22
N TYR A 297 5.26 36.02 -35.19
CA TYR A 297 5.94 34.86 -35.79
C TYR A 297 7.05 34.40 -34.85
N GLU A 298 7.43 33.13 -34.97
CA GLU A 298 8.58 32.59 -34.26
C GLU A 298 9.87 33.33 -34.63
N THR A 299 10.75 33.49 -33.66
CA THR A 299 12.10 33.97 -33.84
C THR A 299 13.09 32.84 -34.08
N VAL A 300 14.39 33.12 -33.98
CA VAL A 300 15.47 32.11 -34.12
C VAL A 300 15.39 31.11 -32.97
N ARG A 301 15.37 29.82 -33.26
CA ARG A 301 15.36 28.75 -32.27
C ARG A 301 16.76 28.40 -31.79
N THR A 302 16.87 27.95 -30.53
CA THR A 302 18.12 27.48 -29.93
C THR A 302 19.31 28.45 -30.10
N ALA A 303 19.08 29.69 -29.76
CA ALA A 303 20.11 30.74 -29.82
C ALA A 303 20.93 30.74 -28.54
N GLY A 304 22.27 30.71 -28.67
CA GLY A 304 23.18 30.70 -27.52
C GLY A 304 23.35 29.34 -26.84
N ASP A 305 24.03 29.34 -25.71
CA ASP A 305 24.40 28.15 -24.95
C ASP A 305 23.55 27.97 -23.67
N ASP A 306 22.76 28.98 -23.28
CA ASP A 306 21.91 28.98 -22.08
C ASP A 306 20.44 28.73 -22.45
N ARG A 307 20.00 27.51 -22.30
CA ARG A 307 18.61 27.07 -22.58
C ARG A 307 17.56 27.68 -21.65
N SER A 308 17.96 28.37 -20.61
CA SER A 308 16.99 29.03 -19.71
C SER A 308 16.47 30.37 -20.26
N VAL A 309 17.13 30.92 -21.27
CA VAL A 309 16.82 32.21 -21.90
C VAL A 309 16.77 32.15 -23.43
N ASP A 310 16.96 30.98 -24.03
CA ASP A 310 16.85 30.84 -25.49
C ASP A 310 15.40 30.51 -25.92
N SER A 311 15.15 30.70 -27.21
CA SER A 311 13.89 30.32 -27.84
C SER A 311 13.91 28.82 -28.13
N ASP A 312 13.32 28.04 -27.22
CA ASP A 312 13.07 26.61 -27.41
C ASP A 312 11.82 26.39 -28.29
N GLY A 313 11.99 25.85 -29.45
CA GLY A 313 10.87 25.57 -30.32
C GLY A 313 10.89 24.19 -30.92
#